data_97e78d4243aed0a493d0277ed89ccb1e
#
_entry.id   97e78d4243aed0a493d0277ed89ccb1e
#
_cell.length_a   1.000
_cell.length_b   1.000
_cell.length_c   1.000
_cell.angle_alpha   90.00
_cell.angle_beta   90.00
_cell.angle_gamma   90.00
#
_symmetry.space_group_name_H-M   'P 1'
#
loop_
_entity.id
_entity.type
_entity.pdbx_description
1 polymer ?
#
loop_
_entity_poly.entity_id
_entity_poly.type
_entity_poly.pdbx_seq_one_letter_code
_entity_poly.pdbx_strand_id
1 'polypeptide(L)'
;MIFFAPTQYAGAFLLLPAALNWLATAQECFADEYGSLQRGLLTSVFALVVGLQRVFHLDQMEDPGFALLTGGLCCPTRHAIGGWRRHLRWYEVDAFCRRTYPWELIRGRDALVSFDEHTLPRWTRKFSIRKGYVTTRNKYMRCEKLFYGYDVQRDRFLCLEGTPGHVELRDLARPLLQRVLQWGRPEHLHALFDAGAGKADADVRALWDLVERTPALTVTVRACRYPHRVQSWKQLPGGLFVAFEEPGVCRAAPPKELRLAETRTALKDEDEAAAVRTIVCREVVPGPKKDRWHPLFTTSDADPLAVLQAFRQRQHHEQGYRVGVHDLGLDATPCGYDKESPDRRRPRFHRGPLQMIGWLVALVYNAVADLAERLPERYGGTQVQTLRRTFFNRAGQLYCTPEALIVYLEPFREQAALLPVIDQVNRQECRLPWLGNRRLVLSPSPTARSRAGPSSLNIYN
;
A
#
# COMPACT_ATOMS: atom_id res chain seq x y z
N MET A 1 37.20 -9.71 1.14
CA MET A 1 37.29 -8.39 0.43
C MET A 1 37.14 -7.33 1.50
N ILE A 2 38.07 -6.44 1.63
CA ILE A 2 38.07 -5.28 2.51
C ILE A 2 37.97 -4.05 1.61
N PHE A 3 37.05 -3.16 1.85
CA PHE A 3 36.94 -1.93 1.06
C PHE A 3 36.36 -0.78 1.90
N PHE A 4 36.59 0.42 1.42
CA PHE A 4 36.02 1.66 1.90
C PHE A 4 35.36 2.40 0.71
N ALA A 5 34.14 2.91 0.89
CA ALA A 5 33.46 3.67 -0.15
C ALA A 5 32.42 4.66 0.43
N PRO A 6 32.27 5.83 -0.15
CA PRO A 6 31.18 6.75 0.18
C PRO A 6 29.86 6.24 -0.42
N THR A 7 28.73 6.66 0.18
CA THR A 7 27.39 6.43 -0.34
C THR A 7 26.45 7.57 -0.02
N GLN A 8 25.46 7.82 -0.89
CA GLN A 8 24.36 8.75 -0.66
C GLN A 8 23.16 8.11 0.04
N TYR A 9 23.19 6.80 0.27
CA TYR A 9 22.06 5.98 0.73
C TYR A 9 22.35 5.22 2.02
N ALA A 10 23.24 5.73 2.87
CA ALA A 10 23.59 5.09 4.15
C ALA A 10 22.34 4.85 5.03
N GLY A 11 21.39 5.79 5.03
CA GLY A 11 20.16 5.65 5.81
C GLY A 11 19.18 4.61 5.27
N ALA A 12 19.25 4.24 3.99
CA ALA A 12 18.38 3.21 3.42
C ALA A 12 18.67 1.82 4.01
N PHE A 13 19.86 1.59 4.57
CA PHE A 13 20.21 0.36 5.27
C PHE A 13 19.33 0.09 6.51
N LEU A 14 18.63 1.10 7.04
CA LEU A 14 17.63 0.93 8.12
C LEU A 14 16.49 -0.03 7.73
N LEU A 15 16.15 -0.13 6.44
CA LEU A 15 15.10 -1.02 5.93
C LEU A 15 15.65 -2.37 5.42
N LEU A 16 16.97 -2.57 5.44
CA LEU A 16 17.58 -3.81 4.94
C LEU A 16 17.14 -5.06 5.71
N PRO A 17 16.96 -5.05 7.06
CA PRO A 17 16.44 -6.20 7.77
C PRO A 17 15.04 -6.65 7.29
N ALA A 18 14.13 -5.71 7.07
CA ALA A 18 12.80 -6.02 6.53
C ALA A 18 12.90 -6.62 5.12
N ALA A 19 13.74 -6.03 4.26
CA ALA A 19 13.97 -6.53 2.91
C ALA A 19 14.59 -7.94 2.88
N LEU A 20 15.46 -8.26 3.85
CA LEU A 20 16.03 -9.61 4.01
C LEU A 20 14.98 -10.64 4.44
N ASN A 21 14.05 -10.27 5.31
CA ASN A 21 12.93 -11.15 5.70
C ASN A 21 12.03 -11.44 4.48
N TRP A 22 11.75 -10.43 3.65
CA TRP A 22 10.99 -10.64 2.41
C TRP A 22 11.77 -11.50 1.41
N LEU A 23 13.09 -11.33 1.33
CA LEU A 23 13.94 -12.17 0.48
C LEU A 23 13.92 -13.62 0.94
N ALA A 24 14.03 -13.89 2.25
CA ALA A 24 13.94 -15.23 2.79
C ALA A 24 12.60 -15.89 2.45
N THR A 25 11.49 -15.16 2.64
CA THR A 25 10.16 -15.63 2.25
C THR A 25 10.05 -15.89 0.73
N ALA A 26 10.65 -15.02 -0.08
CA ALA A 26 10.65 -15.19 -1.53
C ALA A 26 11.44 -16.45 -1.95
N GLN A 27 12.57 -16.75 -1.32
CA GLN A 27 13.37 -17.95 -1.59
C GLN A 27 12.59 -19.26 -1.34
N GLU A 28 11.62 -19.24 -0.43
CA GLU A 28 10.73 -20.40 -0.20
C GLU A 28 9.61 -20.51 -1.25
N CYS A 29 9.29 -19.43 -1.96
CA CYS A 29 8.18 -19.37 -2.90
C CYS A 29 8.59 -19.51 -4.36
N PHE A 30 9.81 -19.09 -4.70
CA PHE A 30 10.32 -19.05 -6.08
C PHE A 30 11.31 -20.18 -6.32
N ALA A 31 11.14 -20.86 -7.46
CA ALA A 31 12.07 -21.91 -7.92
C ALA A 31 13.30 -21.34 -8.66
N ASP A 32 13.49 -20.01 -8.64
CA ASP A 32 14.53 -19.32 -9.37
C ASP A 32 15.89 -19.44 -8.67
N GLU A 33 16.97 -19.28 -9.44
CA GLU A 33 18.32 -19.22 -8.88
C GLU A 33 18.46 -18.04 -7.91
N TYR A 34 19.05 -18.32 -6.76
CA TYR A 34 19.17 -17.38 -5.63
C TYR A 34 19.66 -15.98 -6.06
N GLY A 35 20.66 -15.91 -6.94
CA GLY A 35 21.25 -14.63 -7.36
C GLY A 35 20.30 -13.73 -8.15
N SER A 36 19.50 -14.30 -9.05
CA SER A 36 18.53 -13.58 -9.88
C SER A 36 17.39 -13.04 -9.04
N LEU A 37 16.79 -13.88 -8.18
CA LEU A 37 15.72 -13.51 -7.26
C LEU A 37 16.18 -12.44 -6.28
N GLN A 38 17.31 -12.64 -5.61
CA GLN A 38 17.88 -11.68 -4.67
C GLN A 38 18.06 -10.31 -5.30
N ARG A 39 18.75 -10.26 -6.45
CA ARG A 39 19.01 -9.00 -7.16
C ARG A 39 17.71 -8.33 -7.60
N GLY A 40 16.78 -9.08 -8.16
CA GLY A 40 15.51 -8.58 -8.66
C GLY A 40 14.63 -7.99 -7.56
N LEU A 41 14.46 -8.72 -6.46
CA LEU A 41 13.65 -8.31 -5.33
C LEU A 41 14.26 -7.10 -4.61
N LEU A 42 15.52 -7.21 -4.16
CA LEU A 42 16.18 -6.13 -3.43
C LEU A 42 16.29 -4.85 -4.26
N THR A 43 16.59 -4.95 -5.56
CA THR A 43 16.60 -3.78 -6.44
C THR A 43 15.23 -3.14 -6.52
N SER A 44 14.17 -3.95 -6.66
CA SER A 44 12.81 -3.41 -6.72
C SER A 44 12.41 -2.70 -5.42
N VAL A 45 12.78 -3.26 -4.25
CA VAL A 45 12.54 -2.65 -2.94
C VAL A 45 13.33 -1.35 -2.78
N PHE A 46 14.66 -1.40 -2.94
CA PHE A 46 15.49 -0.23 -2.65
C PHE A 46 15.39 0.87 -3.69
N ALA A 47 15.03 0.57 -4.94
CA ALA A 47 14.63 1.58 -5.90
C ALA A 47 13.44 2.40 -5.38
N LEU A 48 12.40 1.74 -4.81
CA LEU A 48 11.25 2.42 -4.20
C LEU A 48 11.68 3.24 -2.97
N VAL A 49 12.52 2.68 -2.10
CA VAL A 49 13.00 3.36 -0.88
C VAL A 49 13.76 4.64 -1.21
N VAL A 50 14.71 4.60 -2.15
CA VAL A 50 15.53 5.76 -2.51
C VAL A 50 14.87 6.71 -3.52
N GLY A 51 13.68 6.33 -4.06
CA GLY A 51 12.89 7.19 -4.95
C GLY A 51 13.16 7.00 -6.43
N LEU A 52 13.75 5.88 -6.84
CA LEU A 52 13.92 5.51 -8.25
C LEU A 52 12.63 4.88 -8.78
N GLN A 53 11.73 5.71 -9.29
CA GLN A 53 10.40 5.24 -9.72
C GLN A 53 10.43 4.41 -11.01
N ARG A 54 11.46 4.53 -11.83
CA ARG A 54 11.56 3.86 -13.14
C ARG A 54 12.87 3.13 -13.32
N VAL A 55 12.79 1.93 -13.89
CA VAL A 55 13.98 1.07 -14.10
C VAL A 55 15.07 1.70 -14.97
N PHE A 56 14.75 2.64 -15.87
CA PHE A 56 15.78 3.28 -16.68
C PHE A 56 16.70 4.21 -15.88
N HIS A 57 16.26 4.67 -14.68
CA HIS A 57 17.13 5.43 -13.79
C HIS A 57 18.29 4.59 -13.22
N LEU A 58 18.18 3.26 -13.27
CA LEU A 58 19.26 2.36 -12.84
C LEU A 58 20.50 2.47 -13.73
N ASP A 59 20.36 2.87 -15.00
CA ASP A 59 21.48 2.99 -15.93
C ASP A 59 22.48 4.11 -15.55
N GLN A 60 22.06 5.02 -14.66
CA GLN A 60 22.88 6.12 -14.14
C GLN A 60 23.28 5.92 -12.68
N MET A 61 22.94 4.76 -12.10
CA MET A 61 23.19 4.48 -10.69
C MET A 61 24.54 3.80 -10.53
N GLU A 62 25.49 4.47 -9.89
CA GLU A 62 26.85 3.98 -9.64
C GLU A 62 27.21 3.96 -8.14
N ASP A 63 26.26 4.28 -7.26
CA ASP A 63 26.49 4.38 -5.82
C ASP A 63 26.81 3.01 -5.19
N PRO A 64 27.96 2.86 -4.49
CA PRO A 64 28.36 1.59 -3.87
C PRO A 64 27.39 1.09 -2.80
N GLY A 65 26.75 1.99 -2.04
CA GLY A 65 25.73 1.61 -1.04
C GLY A 65 24.48 1.08 -1.70
N PHE A 66 24.04 1.68 -2.81
CA PHE A 66 22.93 1.14 -3.58
C PHE A 66 23.27 -0.23 -4.17
N ALA A 67 24.49 -0.43 -4.66
CA ALA A 67 24.94 -1.74 -5.12
C ALA A 67 24.83 -2.80 -4.02
N LEU A 68 25.27 -2.48 -2.80
CA LEU A 68 25.18 -3.38 -1.64
C LEU A 68 23.74 -3.61 -1.21
N LEU A 69 22.91 -2.57 -1.14
CA LEU A 69 21.48 -2.68 -0.82
C LEU A 69 20.74 -3.60 -1.80
N THR A 70 21.19 -3.63 -3.05
CA THR A 70 20.59 -4.48 -4.09
C THR A 70 21.20 -5.87 -4.19
N GLY A 71 22.01 -6.28 -3.21
CA GLY A 71 22.53 -7.66 -3.11
C GLY A 71 23.75 -7.94 -3.96
N GLY A 72 24.64 -6.96 -4.21
CA GLY A 72 25.85 -7.17 -4.96
C GLY A 72 26.88 -6.05 -4.82
N LEU A 73 27.97 -6.11 -5.58
CA LEU A 73 29.08 -5.16 -5.54
C LEU A 73 29.00 -4.08 -6.64
N CYS A 74 28.14 -4.26 -7.62
CA CYS A 74 27.84 -3.29 -8.68
C CYS A 74 26.34 -3.05 -8.78
N CYS A 75 25.93 -1.89 -9.25
CA CYS A 75 24.51 -1.58 -9.45
C CYS A 75 23.91 -2.48 -10.56
N PRO A 76 22.65 -2.93 -10.40
CA PRO A 76 21.97 -3.72 -11.40
C PRO A 76 21.57 -2.86 -12.60
N THR A 77 21.65 -3.42 -13.80
CA THR A 77 21.19 -2.75 -15.02
C THR A 77 19.68 -2.88 -15.18
N ARG A 78 19.06 -1.94 -15.93
CA ARG A 78 17.63 -2.04 -16.29
C ARG A 78 17.29 -3.35 -17.03
N HIS A 79 18.24 -3.88 -17.82
CA HIS A 79 18.02 -5.12 -18.58
C HIS A 79 17.93 -6.35 -17.66
N ALA A 80 18.80 -6.43 -16.65
CA ALA A 80 18.75 -7.51 -15.65
C ALA A 80 17.41 -7.50 -14.89
N ILE A 81 16.99 -6.33 -14.41
CA ILE A 81 15.71 -6.19 -13.68
C ILE A 81 14.50 -6.42 -14.60
N GLY A 82 14.55 -5.92 -15.84
CA GLY A 82 13.52 -6.19 -16.84
C GLY A 82 13.44 -7.67 -17.22
N GLY A 83 14.57 -8.37 -17.28
CA GLY A 83 14.64 -9.81 -17.47
C GLY A 83 13.98 -10.57 -16.31
N TRP A 84 14.43 -10.33 -15.09
CA TRP A 84 13.84 -10.92 -13.89
C TRP A 84 12.33 -10.75 -13.83
N ARG A 85 11.81 -9.50 -14.00
CA ARG A 85 10.37 -9.22 -13.98
C ARG A 85 9.56 -10.02 -15.00
N ARG A 86 10.11 -10.31 -16.18
CA ARG A 86 9.43 -11.11 -17.22
C ARG A 86 9.29 -12.58 -16.84
N HIS A 87 10.18 -13.12 -16.02
CA HIS A 87 10.17 -14.51 -15.58
C HIS A 87 9.36 -14.79 -14.32
N LEU A 88 8.78 -13.75 -13.68
CA LEU A 88 7.94 -13.90 -12.50
C LEU A 88 6.67 -14.70 -12.82
N ARG A 89 6.57 -15.91 -12.30
CA ARG A 89 5.42 -16.78 -12.48
C ARG A 89 4.31 -16.40 -11.49
N TRP A 90 3.07 -16.43 -11.96
CA TRP A 90 1.93 -15.99 -11.15
C TRP A 90 1.80 -16.74 -9.82
N TYR A 91 1.89 -18.05 -9.85
CA TYR A 91 1.69 -18.87 -8.65
C TYR A 91 2.78 -18.65 -7.58
N GLU A 92 4.02 -18.38 -8.00
CA GLU A 92 5.14 -18.07 -7.10
C GLU A 92 4.92 -16.70 -6.45
N VAL A 93 4.51 -15.71 -7.26
CA VAL A 93 4.18 -14.37 -6.75
C VAL A 93 2.98 -14.41 -5.81
N ASP A 94 1.94 -15.18 -6.13
CA ASP A 94 0.76 -15.34 -5.26
C ASP A 94 1.15 -15.98 -3.93
N ALA A 95 2.01 -17.03 -3.95
CA ALA A 95 2.53 -17.66 -2.74
C ALA A 95 3.33 -16.67 -1.88
N PHE A 96 4.22 -15.88 -2.49
CA PHE A 96 4.97 -14.83 -1.82
C PHE A 96 4.06 -13.77 -1.19
N CYS A 97 3.10 -13.25 -1.96
CA CYS A 97 2.14 -12.27 -1.46
C CYS A 97 1.38 -12.80 -0.24
N ARG A 98 0.84 -14.03 -0.33
CA ARG A 98 0.08 -14.65 0.77
C ARG A 98 0.89 -14.77 2.06
N ARG A 99 2.19 -15.09 1.97
CA ARG A 99 3.07 -15.25 3.12
C ARG A 99 3.56 -13.92 3.71
N THR A 100 3.54 -12.86 2.92
CA THR A 100 3.99 -11.52 3.34
C THR A 100 2.85 -10.55 3.63
N TYR A 101 1.58 -10.97 3.48
CA TYR A 101 0.44 -10.19 3.95
C TYR A 101 0.47 -10.08 5.48
N PRO A 102 0.33 -8.90 6.06
CA PRO A 102 0.48 -8.67 7.50
C PRO A 102 -0.79 -9.06 8.28
N TRP A 103 -1.21 -10.32 8.16
CA TRP A 103 -2.44 -10.84 8.78
C TRP A 103 -2.44 -10.75 10.31
N GLU A 104 -1.26 -10.72 10.93
CA GLU A 104 -1.08 -10.55 12.38
C GLU A 104 -1.65 -9.21 12.88
N LEU A 105 -1.76 -8.19 12.03
CA LEU A 105 -2.35 -6.90 12.40
C LEU A 105 -3.83 -7.01 12.76
N ILE A 106 -4.56 -7.92 12.11
CA ILE A 106 -6.01 -8.07 12.29
C ILE A 106 -6.43 -9.38 12.96
N ARG A 107 -5.52 -10.34 13.11
CA ARG A 107 -5.86 -11.67 13.63
C ARG A 107 -6.33 -11.62 15.08
N GLY A 108 -7.55 -12.18 15.33
CA GLY A 108 -8.17 -12.20 16.67
C GLY A 108 -8.46 -10.81 17.22
N ARG A 109 -8.72 -9.83 16.35
CA ARG A 109 -9.03 -8.44 16.71
C ARG A 109 -10.14 -7.91 15.84
N ASP A 110 -10.77 -6.84 16.30
CA ASP A 110 -11.65 -6.05 15.44
C ASP A 110 -10.82 -5.33 14.37
N ALA A 111 -11.31 -5.39 13.14
CA ALA A 111 -10.65 -4.80 11.98
C ALA A 111 -11.63 -3.97 11.16
N LEU A 112 -11.22 -2.75 10.82
CA LEU A 112 -11.93 -1.87 9.89
C LEU A 112 -11.11 -1.80 8.59
N VAL A 113 -11.59 -2.50 7.55
CA VAL A 113 -10.84 -2.69 6.31
C VAL A 113 -11.55 -2.04 5.13
N SER A 114 -10.87 -1.13 4.47
CA SER A 114 -11.33 -0.54 3.21
C SER A 114 -10.83 -1.35 2.03
N PHE A 115 -11.73 -1.60 1.06
CA PHE A 115 -11.40 -2.20 -0.23
C PHE A 115 -11.64 -1.18 -1.34
N ASP A 116 -10.60 -0.95 -2.14
CA ASP A 116 -10.68 0.05 -3.21
C ASP A 116 -9.83 -0.37 -4.41
N GLU A 117 -10.11 0.24 -5.59
CA GLU A 117 -9.38 -0.01 -6.82
C GLU A 117 -8.47 1.16 -7.19
N HIS A 118 -7.25 0.84 -7.61
CA HIS A 118 -6.36 1.78 -8.26
C HIS A 118 -6.22 1.41 -9.74
N THR A 119 -6.63 2.31 -10.64
CA THR A 119 -6.57 2.09 -12.08
C THR A 119 -5.27 2.64 -12.66
N LEU A 120 -4.50 1.76 -13.30
CA LEU A 120 -3.25 2.05 -13.98
C LEU A 120 -3.48 2.27 -15.48
N PRO A 121 -3.54 3.51 -15.98
CA PRO A 121 -3.69 3.77 -17.41
C PRO A 121 -2.44 3.31 -18.16
N ARG A 122 -2.63 2.63 -19.32
CA ARG A 122 -1.54 2.13 -20.16
C ARG A 122 -1.58 2.80 -21.52
N TRP A 123 -0.57 3.61 -21.79
CA TRP A 123 -0.39 4.30 -23.06
C TRP A 123 0.23 3.37 -24.11
N THR A 124 -0.59 2.47 -24.63
CA THR A 124 -0.15 1.47 -25.62
C THR A 124 -1.23 1.20 -26.65
N ARG A 125 -0.81 0.88 -27.87
CA ARG A 125 -1.69 0.41 -28.94
C ARG A 125 -1.87 -1.12 -28.95
N LYS A 126 -1.18 -1.84 -28.07
CA LYS A 126 -1.24 -3.32 -28.02
C LYS A 126 -2.65 -3.79 -27.66
N PHE A 127 -3.23 -4.61 -28.55
CA PHE A 127 -4.58 -5.15 -28.36
C PHE A 127 -4.72 -6.05 -27.14
N SER A 128 -3.60 -6.57 -26.65
CA SER A 128 -3.53 -7.44 -25.49
C SER A 128 -4.06 -6.83 -24.20
N ILE A 129 -3.94 -5.52 -24.02
CA ILE A 129 -4.36 -4.85 -22.81
C ILE A 129 -5.86 -4.53 -22.91
N ARG A 130 -6.67 -5.11 -22.04
CA ARG A 130 -8.10 -4.84 -21.99
C ARG A 130 -8.38 -3.39 -21.66
N LYS A 131 -9.48 -2.86 -22.20
CA LYS A 131 -9.96 -1.52 -21.87
C LYS A 131 -10.80 -1.58 -20.60
N GLY A 132 -10.69 -0.55 -19.78
CA GLY A 132 -11.55 -0.26 -18.66
C GLY A 132 -11.80 1.23 -18.55
N TYR A 133 -12.73 1.63 -17.70
CA TYR A 133 -12.99 3.03 -17.42
C TYR A 133 -11.89 3.59 -16.51
N VAL A 134 -11.23 4.65 -16.97
CA VAL A 134 -10.19 5.34 -16.19
C VAL A 134 -10.76 6.66 -15.69
N THR A 135 -11.13 6.67 -14.41
CA THR A 135 -11.82 7.81 -13.75
C THR A 135 -11.02 9.10 -13.89
N THR A 136 -9.70 9.05 -13.65
CA THR A 136 -8.80 10.22 -13.75
C THR A 136 -8.71 10.82 -15.16
N ARG A 137 -9.15 10.08 -16.19
CA ARG A 137 -9.16 10.50 -17.59
C ARG A 137 -10.56 10.62 -18.18
N ASN A 138 -11.58 10.27 -17.39
CA ASN A 138 -13.00 10.28 -17.80
C ASN A 138 -13.25 9.57 -19.13
N LYS A 139 -12.59 8.42 -19.39
CA LYS A 139 -12.74 7.65 -20.63
C LYS A 139 -12.38 6.17 -20.51
N TYR A 140 -12.93 5.37 -21.44
CA TYR A 140 -12.49 3.99 -21.64
C TYR A 140 -11.17 3.96 -22.38
N MET A 141 -10.14 3.42 -21.75
CA MET A 141 -8.82 3.23 -22.34
C MET A 141 -8.18 1.94 -21.84
N ARG A 142 -7.04 1.56 -22.44
CA ARG A 142 -6.28 0.41 -21.97
C ARG A 142 -5.76 0.69 -20.59
N CYS A 143 -6.03 -0.23 -19.66
CA CYS A 143 -5.61 -0.10 -18.27
C CYS A 143 -5.49 -1.46 -17.61
N GLU A 144 -4.89 -1.46 -16.46
CA GLU A 144 -4.85 -2.54 -15.49
C GLU A 144 -5.34 -1.99 -14.17
N LYS A 145 -5.72 -2.87 -13.25
CA LYS A 145 -6.21 -2.45 -11.94
C LYS A 145 -5.51 -3.22 -10.83
N LEU A 146 -5.33 -2.55 -9.73
CA LEU A 146 -4.87 -3.08 -8.46
C LEU A 146 -5.97 -2.87 -7.42
N PHE A 147 -6.40 -3.94 -6.79
CA PHE A 147 -7.39 -3.90 -5.72
C PHE A 147 -6.71 -4.22 -4.41
N TYR A 148 -6.74 -3.27 -3.48
CA TYR A 148 -6.12 -3.42 -2.18
C TYR A 148 -7.17 -3.57 -1.09
N GLY A 149 -6.85 -4.39 -0.07
CA GLY A 149 -7.43 -4.30 1.25
C GLY A 149 -6.50 -3.48 2.14
N TYR A 150 -7.06 -2.54 2.90
CA TYR A 150 -6.33 -1.59 3.71
C TYR A 150 -6.94 -1.47 5.10
N ASP A 151 -6.16 -1.73 6.14
CA ASP A 151 -6.54 -1.46 7.52
C ASP A 151 -6.48 0.05 7.77
N VAL A 152 -7.65 0.67 7.88
CA VAL A 152 -7.75 2.14 7.99
C VAL A 152 -7.44 2.65 9.40
N GLN A 153 -7.46 1.77 10.41
CA GLN A 153 -7.13 2.12 11.78
C GLN A 153 -5.62 2.14 12.02
N ARG A 154 -4.89 1.26 11.32
CA ARG A 154 -3.44 1.10 11.45
C ARG A 154 -2.65 1.69 10.29
N ASP A 155 -3.32 2.21 9.27
CA ASP A 155 -2.70 2.75 8.05
C ASP A 155 -1.77 1.73 7.36
N ARG A 156 -2.28 0.49 7.09
CA ARG A 156 -1.47 -0.59 6.49
C ARG A 156 -2.21 -1.28 5.35
N PHE A 157 -1.50 -1.53 4.25
CA PHE A 157 -1.98 -2.42 3.21
C PHE A 157 -1.96 -3.86 3.70
N LEU A 158 -3.10 -4.57 3.57
CA LEU A 158 -3.26 -5.95 4.04
C LEU A 158 -3.13 -6.98 2.94
N CYS A 159 -3.65 -6.69 1.76
CA CYS A 159 -3.64 -7.62 0.63
C CYS A 159 -3.79 -6.88 -0.70
N LEU A 160 -3.51 -7.58 -1.79
CA LEU A 160 -3.58 -7.05 -3.15
C LEU A 160 -4.10 -8.09 -4.13
N GLU A 161 -4.86 -7.64 -5.14
CA GLU A 161 -5.20 -8.40 -6.34
C GLU A 161 -4.98 -7.54 -7.58
N GLY A 162 -4.08 -7.98 -8.48
CA GLY A 162 -3.81 -7.32 -9.77
C GLY A 162 -4.66 -7.94 -10.88
N THR A 163 -5.31 -7.12 -11.71
CA THR A 163 -6.26 -7.59 -12.73
C THR A 163 -6.16 -6.84 -14.05
N PRO A 164 -6.73 -7.40 -15.13
CA PRO A 164 -7.02 -6.65 -16.35
C PRO A 164 -8.01 -5.50 -16.09
N GLY A 165 -7.94 -4.45 -16.91
CA GLY A 165 -8.71 -3.23 -16.71
C GLY A 165 -10.23 -3.33 -16.79
N HIS A 166 -10.78 -4.43 -17.31
CA HIS A 166 -12.25 -4.65 -17.39
C HIS A 166 -12.86 -5.24 -16.12
N VAL A 167 -12.03 -5.76 -15.22
CA VAL A 167 -12.49 -6.28 -13.91
C VAL A 167 -12.88 -5.09 -13.03
N GLU A 168 -14.02 -5.18 -12.37
CA GLU A 168 -14.54 -4.13 -11.48
C GLU A 168 -14.49 -4.58 -10.01
N LEU A 169 -14.60 -3.62 -9.09
CA LEU A 169 -14.56 -3.93 -7.64
C LEU A 169 -15.67 -4.90 -7.23
N ARG A 170 -16.86 -4.81 -7.85
CA ARG A 170 -17.98 -5.75 -7.60
C ARG A 170 -17.60 -7.21 -7.89
N ASP A 171 -16.78 -7.46 -8.91
CA ASP A 171 -16.35 -8.82 -9.28
C ASP A 171 -15.40 -9.41 -8.23
N LEU A 172 -14.70 -8.56 -7.46
CA LEU A 172 -13.68 -8.96 -6.50
C LEU A 172 -14.05 -8.72 -5.03
N ALA A 173 -15.11 -7.97 -4.73
CA ALA A 173 -15.49 -7.65 -3.36
C ALA A 173 -15.63 -8.90 -2.49
N ARG A 174 -16.41 -9.89 -2.95
CA ARG A 174 -16.59 -11.16 -2.25
C ARG A 174 -15.30 -11.98 -2.12
N PRO A 175 -14.51 -12.25 -3.19
CA PRO A 175 -13.23 -12.93 -3.08
C PRO A 175 -12.23 -12.26 -2.11
N LEU A 176 -12.16 -10.93 -2.11
CA LEU A 176 -11.28 -10.19 -1.20
C LEU A 176 -11.72 -10.31 0.26
N LEU A 177 -13.03 -10.18 0.52
CA LEU A 177 -13.61 -10.41 1.85
C LEU A 177 -13.32 -11.82 2.35
N GLN A 178 -13.58 -12.85 1.54
CA GLN A 178 -13.31 -14.23 1.90
C GLN A 178 -11.84 -14.46 2.22
N ARG A 179 -10.93 -13.83 1.47
CA ARG A 179 -9.49 -13.89 1.72
C ARG A 179 -9.12 -13.31 3.09
N VAL A 180 -9.64 -12.12 3.42
CA VAL A 180 -9.38 -11.46 4.71
C VAL A 180 -9.96 -12.30 5.86
N LEU A 181 -11.18 -12.80 5.74
CA LEU A 181 -11.83 -13.64 6.73
C LEU A 181 -11.08 -14.96 6.95
N GLN A 182 -10.71 -15.65 5.86
CA GLN A 182 -10.07 -16.96 5.92
C GLN A 182 -8.64 -16.90 6.47
N TRP A 183 -7.85 -15.90 6.06
CA TRP A 183 -6.42 -15.85 6.38
C TRP A 183 -6.11 -14.85 7.49
N GLY A 184 -6.77 -13.72 7.50
CA GLY A 184 -6.65 -12.72 8.55
C GLY A 184 -7.31 -13.15 9.85
N ARG A 185 -8.45 -13.86 9.77
CA ARG A 185 -9.23 -14.34 10.92
C ARG A 185 -9.45 -13.27 11.98
N PRO A 186 -10.01 -12.11 11.60
CA PRO A 186 -10.36 -11.09 12.57
C PRO A 186 -11.46 -11.63 13.51
N GLU A 187 -11.56 -11.07 14.72
CA GLU A 187 -12.67 -11.34 15.63
C GLU A 187 -13.96 -10.78 15.05
N HIS A 188 -13.90 -9.52 14.59
CA HIS A 188 -14.94 -8.88 13.79
C HIS A 188 -14.32 -8.08 12.65
N LEU A 189 -14.88 -8.23 11.44
CA LEU A 189 -14.49 -7.46 10.24
C LEU A 189 -15.58 -6.48 9.86
N HIS A 190 -15.31 -5.19 9.93
CA HIS A 190 -16.13 -4.18 9.27
C HIS A 190 -15.49 -3.78 7.94
N ALA A 191 -16.11 -4.18 6.84
CA ALA A 191 -15.61 -3.95 5.49
C ALA A 191 -16.26 -2.70 4.87
N LEU A 192 -15.43 -1.83 4.31
CA LEU A 192 -15.83 -0.57 3.69
C LEU A 192 -15.58 -0.62 2.19
N PHE A 193 -16.60 -0.29 1.40
CA PHE A 193 -16.51 -0.27 -0.06
C PHE A 193 -17.00 1.06 -0.64
N ASP A 194 -16.35 1.55 -1.69
CA ASP A 194 -16.93 2.61 -2.51
C ASP A 194 -18.07 2.08 -3.39
N ALA A 195 -18.77 2.98 -4.06
CA ALA A 195 -19.92 2.69 -4.93
C ALA A 195 -19.65 1.63 -6.01
N GLY A 196 -18.38 1.39 -6.34
CA GLY A 196 -17.98 0.37 -7.30
C GLY A 196 -18.35 -1.06 -6.92
N ALA A 197 -18.44 -1.37 -5.61
CA ALA A 197 -18.83 -2.71 -5.13
C ALA A 197 -20.36 -2.93 -5.09
N GLY A 198 -21.13 -1.85 -5.02
CA GLY A 198 -22.62 -1.89 -4.98
C GLY A 198 -23.25 -1.25 -6.21
N LYS A 199 -22.69 -1.46 -7.40
CA LYS A 199 -23.15 -0.85 -8.64
C LYS A 199 -24.52 -1.35 -9.06
N ALA A 200 -24.78 -2.63 -8.94
CA ALA A 200 -26.09 -3.24 -9.16
C ALA A 200 -26.67 -3.71 -7.83
N ASP A 201 -28.00 -3.82 -7.75
CA ASP A 201 -28.68 -4.32 -6.57
C ASP A 201 -28.31 -5.76 -6.25
N ALA A 202 -28.11 -6.58 -7.27
CA ALA A 202 -27.58 -7.94 -7.13
C ALA A 202 -26.19 -7.99 -6.49
N ASP A 203 -25.31 -6.99 -6.74
CA ASP A 203 -23.99 -6.91 -6.11
C ASP A 203 -24.12 -6.63 -4.60
N VAL A 204 -25.02 -5.71 -4.23
CA VAL A 204 -25.34 -5.42 -2.82
C VAL A 204 -25.88 -6.66 -2.14
N ARG A 205 -26.86 -7.35 -2.77
CA ARG A 205 -27.45 -8.58 -2.25
C ARG A 205 -26.40 -9.65 -2.00
N ALA A 206 -25.50 -9.88 -2.96
CA ALA A 206 -24.44 -10.87 -2.81
C ALA A 206 -23.52 -10.60 -1.62
N LEU A 207 -23.31 -9.32 -1.25
CA LEU A 207 -22.57 -8.94 -0.05
C LEU A 207 -23.40 -9.20 1.22
N TRP A 208 -24.71 -8.88 1.22
CA TRP A 208 -25.63 -9.13 2.33
C TRP A 208 -25.76 -10.63 2.62
N ASP A 209 -25.93 -11.46 1.59
CA ASP A 209 -25.94 -12.92 1.72
C ASP A 209 -24.65 -13.46 2.37
N LEU A 210 -23.51 -12.81 2.10
CA LEU A 210 -22.26 -13.20 2.75
C LEU A 210 -22.25 -12.81 4.23
N VAL A 211 -22.77 -11.64 4.60
CA VAL A 211 -22.90 -11.19 5.99
C VAL A 211 -23.79 -12.12 6.78
N GLU A 212 -24.97 -12.50 6.26
CA GLU A 212 -25.90 -13.42 6.92
C GLU A 212 -25.26 -14.77 7.27
N ARG A 213 -24.33 -15.22 6.43
CA ARG A 213 -23.57 -16.47 6.63
C ARG A 213 -22.31 -16.32 7.45
N THR A 214 -21.96 -15.08 7.83
CA THR A 214 -20.67 -14.76 8.48
C THR A 214 -20.91 -13.76 9.62
N PRO A 215 -21.26 -14.22 10.83
CA PRO A 215 -21.58 -13.34 11.96
C PRO A 215 -20.50 -12.34 12.34
N ALA A 216 -19.23 -12.66 12.03
CA ALA A 216 -18.09 -11.79 12.28
C ALA A 216 -17.89 -10.72 11.19
N LEU A 217 -18.85 -10.55 10.26
CA LEU A 217 -18.73 -9.61 9.15
C LEU A 217 -19.81 -8.53 9.20
N THR A 218 -19.38 -7.29 9.13
CA THR A 218 -20.22 -6.10 8.86
C THR A 218 -19.75 -5.46 7.56
N VAL A 219 -20.67 -4.98 6.75
CA VAL A 219 -20.38 -4.34 5.46
C VAL A 219 -21.02 -2.96 5.40
N THR A 220 -20.26 -1.97 4.94
CA THR A 220 -20.77 -0.65 4.57
C THR A 220 -20.33 -0.30 3.17
N VAL A 221 -21.27 -0.03 2.28
CA VAL A 221 -21.05 0.28 0.87
C VAL A 221 -21.63 1.65 0.57
N ARG A 222 -20.88 2.50 -0.13
CA ARG A 222 -21.45 3.74 -0.67
C ARG A 222 -22.50 3.41 -1.71
N ALA A 223 -23.73 3.85 -1.49
CA ALA A 223 -24.83 3.59 -2.41
C ALA A 223 -24.67 4.38 -3.71
N CYS A 224 -24.96 3.75 -4.84
CA CYS A 224 -25.02 4.42 -6.13
C CYS A 224 -26.16 5.44 -6.16
N ARG A 225 -25.85 6.66 -6.63
CA ARG A 225 -26.78 7.79 -6.72
C ARG A 225 -27.64 7.71 -7.98
N TYR A 226 -28.45 6.67 -8.13
CA TYR A 226 -29.41 6.60 -9.22
C TYR A 226 -30.48 7.68 -9.05
N PRO A 227 -30.98 8.31 -10.14
CA PRO A 227 -31.94 9.41 -10.06
C PRO A 227 -33.16 9.08 -9.21
N HIS A 228 -33.76 7.90 -9.38
CA HIS A 228 -34.93 7.46 -8.62
C HIS A 228 -34.66 7.35 -7.12
N ARG A 229 -33.50 6.78 -6.71
CA ARG A 229 -33.10 6.69 -5.30
C ARG A 229 -32.84 8.07 -4.69
N VAL A 230 -32.12 8.93 -5.41
CA VAL A 230 -31.89 10.29 -4.94
C VAL A 230 -33.22 11.02 -4.77
N GLN A 231 -34.19 10.77 -5.65
CA GLN A 231 -35.55 11.36 -5.53
C GLN A 231 -36.24 10.86 -4.26
N SER A 232 -36.22 9.54 -3.96
CA SER A 232 -36.84 9.01 -2.75
C SER A 232 -36.17 9.55 -1.47
N TRP A 233 -34.84 9.65 -1.44
CA TRP A 233 -34.13 10.21 -0.28
C TRP A 233 -34.42 11.70 -0.07
N LYS A 234 -34.64 12.47 -1.14
CA LYS A 234 -35.06 13.88 -1.06
C LYS A 234 -36.48 14.07 -0.51
N GLN A 235 -37.33 13.06 -0.65
CA GLN A 235 -38.70 13.06 -0.15
C GLN A 235 -38.84 12.65 1.33
N LEU A 236 -37.70 12.22 1.94
CA LEU A 236 -37.71 11.90 3.37
C LEU A 236 -38.16 13.13 4.19
N PRO A 237 -39.04 12.92 5.21
CA PRO A 237 -39.48 14.00 6.09
C PRO A 237 -38.31 14.73 6.74
N GLY A 238 -38.34 16.06 6.75
CA GLY A 238 -37.26 16.88 7.32
C GLY A 238 -36.96 16.55 8.79
N GLY A 239 -37.99 16.14 9.57
CA GLY A 239 -37.83 15.72 10.95
C GLY A 239 -37.03 14.43 11.18
N LEU A 240 -36.78 13.63 10.13
CA LEU A 240 -35.90 12.45 10.23
C LEU A 240 -34.41 12.82 10.17
N PHE A 241 -34.11 14.04 9.76
CA PHE A 241 -32.72 14.46 9.63
C PHE A 241 -32.19 15.07 10.92
N VAL A 242 -31.19 14.47 11.50
CA VAL A 242 -30.40 15.01 12.61
C VAL A 242 -29.23 15.80 12.03
N ALA A 243 -29.14 17.08 12.41
CA ALA A 243 -28.04 17.94 11.99
C ALA A 243 -26.82 17.76 12.89
N PHE A 244 -25.65 17.80 12.32
CA PHE A 244 -24.38 17.93 13.04
C PHE A 244 -23.38 18.73 12.23
N GLU A 245 -22.43 19.35 12.92
CA GLU A 245 -21.33 20.08 12.30
C GLU A 245 -20.08 19.22 12.19
N GLU A 246 -19.55 19.13 10.99
CA GLU A 246 -18.26 18.53 10.76
C GLU A 246 -17.17 19.60 10.77
N PRO A 247 -16.12 19.46 11.58
CA PRO A 247 -14.99 20.38 11.55
C PRO A 247 -14.41 20.50 10.16
N GLY A 248 -14.02 21.72 9.75
CA GLY A 248 -13.31 21.92 8.48
C GLY A 248 -11.99 21.15 8.45
N VAL A 249 -11.61 20.68 7.26
CA VAL A 249 -10.40 19.89 7.03
C VAL A 249 -9.11 20.63 7.41
N CYS A 250 -9.15 21.95 7.47
CA CYS A 250 -8.07 22.79 7.99
C CYS A 250 -8.68 23.96 8.78
N ARG A 251 -7.86 24.63 9.62
CA ARG A 251 -8.31 25.76 10.45
C ARG A 251 -9.01 26.91 9.68
N ALA A 252 -8.69 27.05 8.38
CA ALA A 252 -9.28 28.08 7.52
C ALA A 252 -10.56 27.61 6.79
N ALA A 253 -10.88 26.32 6.80
CA ALA A 253 -12.08 25.81 6.16
C ALA A 253 -13.28 25.92 7.11
N PRO A 254 -14.43 26.50 6.67
CA PRO A 254 -15.62 26.55 7.51
C PRO A 254 -16.10 25.12 7.82
N PRO A 255 -16.72 24.93 9.00
CA PRO A 255 -17.37 23.67 9.31
C PRO A 255 -18.46 23.38 8.28
N LYS A 256 -18.70 22.11 8.02
CA LYS A 256 -19.74 21.66 7.11
C LYS A 256 -20.96 21.23 7.90
N GLU A 257 -22.12 21.76 7.53
CA GLU A 257 -23.38 21.27 8.05
C GLU A 257 -23.73 19.96 7.32
N LEU A 258 -23.87 18.91 8.09
CA LEU A 258 -24.32 17.61 7.63
C LEU A 258 -25.67 17.28 8.29
N ARG A 259 -26.55 16.64 7.53
CA ARG A 259 -27.82 16.13 8.03
C ARG A 259 -27.91 14.66 7.75
N LEU A 260 -28.11 13.85 8.77
CA LEU A 260 -28.23 12.41 8.69
C LEU A 260 -29.64 11.94 8.90
N ALA A 261 -30.10 11.04 8.04
CA ALA A 261 -31.37 10.33 8.25
C ALA A 261 -31.11 8.83 8.07
N GLU A 262 -31.81 8.02 8.85
CA GLU A 262 -31.86 6.58 8.66
C GLU A 262 -33.15 6.21 7.94
N THR A 263 -33.06 5.30 6.99
CA THR A 263 -34.19 4.73 6.26
C THR A 263 -33.89 3.32 5.79
N ARG A 264 -34.87 2.68 5.20
CA ARG A 264 -34.65 1.43 4.45
C ARG A 264 -34.88 1.67 2.95
N THR A 265 -33.99 1.17 2.13
CA THR A 265 -34.08 1.29 0.67
C THR A 265 -34.34 -0.10 0.08
N ALA A 266 -35.47 -0.27 -0.60
CA ALA A 266 -35.74 -1.48 -1.36
C ALA A 266 -34.74 -1.62 -2.51
N LEU A 267 -34.15 -2.80 -2.65
CA LEU A 267 -33.38 -3.17 -3.82
C LEU A 267 -34.38 -3.53 -4.96
N LYS A 268 -33.93 -3.37 -6.20
CA LYS A 268 -34.78 -3.68 -7.34
C LYS A 268 -35.19 -5.16 -7.31
N ASP A 269 -36.45 -5.45 -7.61
CA ASP A 269 -37.05 -6.79 -7.64
C ASP A 269 -37.18 -7.47 -6.25
N GLU A 270 -37.21 -6.69 -5.14
CA GLU A 270 -37.45 -7.21 -3.79
C GLU A 270 -38.66 -6.57 -3.12
N ASP A 271 -39.28 -7.35 -2.22
CA ASP A 271 -40.31 -6.86 -1.32
C ASP A 271 -39.70 -5.87 -0.29
N GLU A 272 -40.53 -4.99 0.29
CA GLU A 272 -40.12 -4.00 1.33
C GLU A 272 -39.42 -4.68 2.53
N ALA A 273 -39.81 -5.91 2.84
CA ALA A 273 -39.21 -6.71 3.93
C ALA A 273 -37.70 -7.01 3.73
N ALA A 274 -37.22 -7.03 2.49
CA ALA A 274 -35.85 -7.29 2.13
C ALA A 274 -35.02 -6.00 1.89
N ALA A 275 -35.57 -4.85 2.26
CA ALA A 275 -34.92 -3.56 2.08
C ALA A 275 -33.67 -3.38 2.99
N VAL A 276 -32.62 -2.82 2.42
CA VAL A 276 -31.34 -2.61 3.14
C VAL A 276 -31.37 -1.34 3.99
N ARG A 277 -30.75 -1.40 5.17
CA ARG A 277 -30.52 -0.23 6.03
C ARG A 277 -29.70 0.80 5.29
N THR A 278 -30.18 2.04 5.25
CA THR A 278 -29.58 3.13 4.50
C THR A 278 -29.38 4.34 5.39
N ILE A 279 -28.14 4.79 5.51
CA ILE A 279 -27.80 6.07 6.14
C ILE A 279 -27.68 7.11 5.05
N VAL A 280 -28.60 8.07 5.05
CA VAL A 280 -28.63 9.16 4.06
C VAL A 280 -27.92 10.37 4.64
N CYS A 281 -26.72 10.67 4.16
CA CYS A 281 -25.99 11.88 4.53
C CYS A 281 -26.22 12.96 3.48
N ARG A 282 -26.74 14.11 3.91
CA ARG A 282 -26.94 15.32 3.12
C ARG A 282 -25.95 16.38 3.60
N GLU A 283 -24.98 16.74 2.74
CA GLU A 283 -24.09 17.89 2.96
C GLU A 283 -24.80 19.15 2.47
N VAL A 284 -25.13 20.04 3.40
CA VAL A 284 -25.77 21.32 3.09
C VAL A 284 -24.72 22.25 2.50
N VAL A 285 -24.96 22.72 1.27
CA VAL A 285 -24.05 23.63 0.60
C VAL A 285 -24.63 25.04 0.61
N PRO A 286 -23.98 26.03 1.26
CA PRO A 286 -24.44 27.39 1.28
C PRO A 286 -24.58 28.02 -0.11
N GLY A 287 -25.62 28.84 -0.32
CA GLY A 287 -25.86 29.59 -1.54
C GLY A 287 -26.57 28.79 -2.64
N PRO A 288 -26.45 29.19 -3.92
CA PRO A 288 -27.24 28.63 -5.02
C PRO A 288 -26.82 27.20 -5.43
N LYS A 289 -25.83 26.65 -4.82
CA LYS A 289 -25.36 25.30 -5.10
C LYS A 289 -26.30 24.26 -4.50
N LYS A 290 -26.48 23.14 -5.21
CA LYS A 290 -27.32 22.05 -4.73
C LYS A 290 -26.58 21.25 -3.67
N ASP A 291 -27.32 20.81 -2.64
CA ASP A 291 -26.83 19.91 -1.61
C ASP A 291 -26.26 18.62 -2.21
N ARG A 292 -25.26 18.08 -1.54
CA ARG A 292 -24.62 16.83 -1.92
C ARG A 292 -25.14 15.68 -1.08
N TRP A 293 -25.42 14.57 -1.73
CA TRP A 293 -25.98 13.37 -1.12
C TRP A 293 -24.94 12.25 -1.11
N HIS A 294 -24.69 11.68 0.07
CA HIS A 294 -23.71 10.62 0.31
C HIS A 294 -24.35 9.45 1.04
N PRO A 295 -25.25 8.69 0.39
CA PRO A 295 -25.93 7.58 1.02
C PRO A 295 -25.00 6.38 1.21
N LEU A 296 -25.21 5.66 2.32
CA LEU A 296 -24.51 4.45 2.67
C LEU A 296 -25.49 3.32 2.90
N PHE A 297 -25.28 2.18 2.25
CA PHE A 297 -25.91 0.91 2.64
C PHE A 297 -25.06 0.25 3.70
N THR A 298 -25.65 -0.27 4.76
CA THR A 298 -24.89 -0.88 5.85
C THR A 298 -25.64 -2.04 6.49
N THR A 299 -24.89 -3.05 6.93
CA THR A 299 -25.38 -4.14 7.78
C THR A 299 -25.07 -3.89 9.26
N SER A 300 -24.35 -2.77 9.56
CA SER A 300 -24.07 -2.37 10.94
C SER A 300 -25.36 -1.88 11.59
N ASP A 301 -25.58 -2.22 12.85
CA ASP A 301 -26.65 -1.71 13.72
C ASP A 301 -26.23 -0.47 14.54
N ALA A 302 -24.96 -0.04 14.39
CA ALA A 302 -24.42 1.15 15.06
C ALA A 302 -25.20 2.43 14.69
N ASP A 303 -25.07 3.44 15.53
CA ASP A 303 -25.66 4.78 15.30
C ASP A 303 -25.25 5.34 13.91
N PRO A 304 -26.15 6.05 13.19
CA PRO A 304 -25.88 6.62 11.87
C PRO A 304 -24.61 7.46 11.79
N LEU A 305 -24.29 8.23 12.83
CA LEU A 305 -23.08 9.04 12.88
C LEU A 305 -21.83 8.15 13.00
N ALA A 306 -21.88 7.10 13.82
CA ALA A 306 -20.79 6.14 13.96
C ALA A 306 -20.49 5.41 12.64
N VAL A 307 -21.55 4.98 11.91
CA VAL A 307 -21.40 4.38 10.57
C VAL A 307 -20.75 5.35 9.59
N LEU A 308 -21.18 6.61 9.56
CA LEU A 308 -20.58 7.62 8.69
C LEU A 308 -19.13 7.90 9.05
N GLN A 309 -18.80 8.00 10.35
CA GLN A 309 -17.44 8.21 10.83
C GLN A 309 -16.52 7.04 10.46
N ALA A 310 -16.97 5.78 10.64
CA ALA A 310 -16.25 4.61 10.21
C ALA A 310 -16.01 4.62 8.70
N PHE A 311 -17.05 4.92 7.89
CA PHE A 311 -16.92 5.00 6.44
C PHE A 311 -15.93 6.08 5.98
N ARG A 312 -15.85 7.20 6.68
CA ARG A 312 -14.95 8.31 6.36
C ARG A 312 -13.49 7.98 6.58
N GLN A 313 -13.17 7.06 7.49
CA GLN A 313 -11.80 6.56 7.67
C GLN A 313 -11.24 5.93 6.38
N ARG A 314 -12.09 5.54 5.42
CA ARG A 314 -11.68 5.13 4.07
C ARG A 314 -10.76 6.17 3.38
N GLN A 315 -10.82 7.44 3.76
CA GLN A 315 -9.91 8.46 3.25
C GLN A 315 -8.44 8.16 3.52
N HIS A 316 -8.12 7.41 4.58
CA HIS A 316 -6.75 6.95 4.87
C HIS A 316 -6.24 6.05 3.74
N HIS A 317 -7.09 5.18 3.19
CA HIS A 317 -6.75 4.36 2.03
C HIS A 317 -6.43 5.21 0.78
N GLU A 318 -7.21 6.27 0.53
CA GLU A 318 -6.94 7.21 -0.57
C GLU A 318 -5.60 7.95 -0.37
N GLN A 319 -5.24 8.28 0.88
CA GLN A 319 -3.94 8.84 1.22
C GLN A 319 -2.81 7.82 0.99
N GLY A 320 -2.98 6.56 1.39
CA GLY A 320 -2.06 5.46 1.11
C GLY A 320 -1.81 5.29 -0.40
N TYR A 321 -2.86 5.33 -1.23
CA TYR A 321 -2.69 5.33 -2.69
C TYR A 321 -1.93 6.54 -3.20
N ARG A 322 -2.23 7.73 -2.69
CA ARG A 322 -1.52 8.95 -3.08
C ARG A 322 -0.03 8.84 -2.83
N VAL A 323 0.37 8.35 -1.66
CA VAL A 323 1.77 8.06 -1.33
C VAL A 323 2.33 6.99 -2.25
N GLY A 324 1.59 5.89 -2.49
CA GLY A 324 1.98 4.85 -3.43
C GLY A 324 2.30 5.40 -4.83
N VAL A 325 1.44 6.27 -5.35
CA VAL A 325 1.59 6.86 -6.68
C VAL A 325 2.72 7.89 -6.73
N HIS A 326 2.71 8.87 -5.83
CA HIS A 326 3.61 10.03 -5.91
C HIS A 326 5.00 9.72 -5.34
N ASP A 327 5.06 8.98 -4.24
CA ASP A 327 6.31 8.74 -3.54
C ASP A 327 6.97 7.42 -3.93
N LEU A 328 6.18 6.37 -4.18
CA LEU A 328 6.67 5.02 -4.45
C LEU A 328 6.49 4.57 -5.91
N GLY A 329 5.98 5.45 -6.78
CA GLY A 329 5.91 5.18 -8.22
C GLY A 329 4.97 4.03 -8.61
N LEU A 330 3.85 3.86 -7.91
CA LEU A 330 2.86 2.82 -8.21
C LEU A 330 2.39 2.86 -9.68
N ASP A 331 2.24 4.05 -10.27
CA ASP A 331 1.87 4.22 -11.67
C ASP A 331 2.97 3.78 -12.67
N ALA A 332 4.20 3.64 -12.19
CA ALA A 332 5.34 3.16 -13.00
C ALA A 332 5.51 1.63 -12.93
N THR A 333 4.58 0.90 -12.32
CA THR A 333 4.59 -0.57 -12.29
C THR A 333 4.64 -1.16 -13.70
N PRO A 334 5.35 -2.30 -13.89
CA PRO A 334 5.41 -2.95 -15.18
C PRO A 334 4.02 -3.40 -15.64
N CYS A 335 3.83 -3.40 -16.96
CA CYS A 335 2.61 -3.95 -17.53
C CYS A 335 2.59 -5.48 -17.36
N GLY A 336 1.46 -6.02 -16.92
CA GLY A 336 1.25 -7.46 -16.73
C GLY A 336 1.05 -8.24 -18.03
N TYR A 337 1.21 -7.63 -19.19
CA TYR A 337 1.05 -8.28 -20.48
C TYR A 337 2.39 -8.66 -21.10
N ASP A 338 2.48 -9.92 -21.49
CA ASP A 338 3.62 -10.42 -22.25
C ASP A 338 3.71 -9.72 -23.61
N LYS A 339 4.91 -9.22 -23.92
CA LYS A 339 5.19 -8.58 -25.20
C LYS A 339 5.35 -9.60 -26.34
N GLU A 340 5.65 -10.83 -26.00
CA GLU A 340 6.08 -11.91 -26.91
C GLU A 340 5.04 -13.02 -27.08
N SER A 341 3.80 -12.81 -26.59
CA SER A 341 2.76 -13.82 -26.79
C SER A 341 2.59 -14.13 -28.29
N PRO A 342 2.81 -15.40 -28.71
CA PRO A 342 2.70 -15.80 -30.12
C PRO A 342 1.28 -15.60 -30.67
N ASP A 343 0.27 -15.63 -29.80
CA ASP A 343 -1.12 -15.37 -30.19
C ASP A 343 -1.51 -13.92 -29.95
N ARG A 344 -1.31 -13.07 -30.97
CA ARG A 344 -1.74 -11.67 -30.95
C ARG A 344 -3.26 -11.49 -30.78
N ARG A 345 -4.06 -12.53 -31.03
CA ARG A 345 -5.53 -12.51 -30.94
C ARG A 345 -6.03 -12.86 -29.54
N ARG A 346 -5.25 -13.61 -28.75
CA ARG A 346 -5.56 -14.00 -27.37
C ARG A 346 -4.36 -13.73 -26.45
N PRO A 347 -4.02 -12.48 -26.21
CA PRO A 347 -2.92 -12.15 -25.34
C PRO A 347 -3.22 -12.62 -23.92
N ARG A 348 -2.33 -13.42 -23.36
CA ARG A 348 -2.40 -13.83 -21.97
C ARG A 348 -2.06 -12.66 -21.07
N PHE A 349 -2.92 -12.39 -20.10
CA PHE A 349 -2.62 -11.50 -19.03
C PHE A 349 -1.65 -12.20 -18.06
N HIS A 350 -0.42 -11.70 -18.00
CA HIS A 350 0.60 -12.20 -17.10
C HIS A 350 0.63 -11.33 -15.86
N ARG A 351 -0.14 -11.73 -14.84
CA ARG A 351 -0.36 -10.94 -13.63
C ARG A 351 0.88 -10.83 -12.72
N GLY A 352 1.86 -11.78 -12.83
CA GLY A 352 3.02 -11.86 -11.94
C GLY A 352 3.78 -10.55 -11.72
N PRO A 353 4.30 -9.89 -12.78
CA PRO A 353 5.04 -8.63 -12.62
C PRO A 353 4.22 -7.50 -12.00
N LEU A 354 2.95 -7.34 -12.41
CA LEU A 354 2.04 -6.32 -11.88
C LEU A 354 1.78 -6.55 -10.39
N GLN A 355 1.41 -7.78 -10.03
CA GLN A 355 1.13 -8.18 -8.66
C GLN A 355 2.37 -8.02 -7.77
N MET A 356 3.53 -8.51 -8.23
CA MET A 356 4.77 -8.45 -7.45
C MET A 356 5.15 -7.01 -7.13
N ILE A 357 5.24 -6.15 -8.14
CA ILE A 357 5.68 -4.77 -7.92
C ILE A 357 4.61 -3.97 -7.15
N GLY A 358 3.32 -4.18 -7.45
CA GLY A 358 2.24 -3.57 -6.69
C GLY A 358 2.31 -3.94 -5.20
N TRP A 359 2.61 -5.22 -4.90
CA TRP A 359 2.76 -5.65 -3.52
C TRP A 359 4.05 -5.14 -2.85
N LEU A 360 5.17 -5.08 -3.58
CA LEU A 360 6.40 -4.47 -3.04
C LEU A 360 6.21 -2.98 -2.69
N VAL A 361 5.41 -2.23 -3.45
CA VAL A 361 5.02 -0.86 -3.09
C VAL A 361 4.29 -0.85 -1.74
N ALA A 362 3.33 -1.76 -1.53
CA ALA A 362 2.61 -1.90 -0.27
C ALA A 362 3.52 -2.31 0.89
N LEU A 363 4.43 -3.26 0.69
CA LEU A 363 5.40 -3.69 1.70
C LEU A 363 6.34 -2.55 2.11
N VAL A 364 6.87 -1.80 1.15
CA VAL A 364 7.73 -0.64 1.44
C VAL A 364 6.94 0.45 2.16
N TYR A 365 5.68 0.72 1.75
CA TYR A 365 4.81 1.63 2.47
C TYR A 365 4.65 1.22 3.94
N ASN A 366 4.27 -0.05 4.18
CA ASN A 366 4.08 -0.58 5.52
C ASN A 366 5.37 -0.50 6.36
N ALA A 367 6.52 -0.90 5.80
CA ALA A 367 7.80 -0.85 6.51
C ALA A 367 8.25 0.59 6.85
N VAL A 368 7.97 1.54 5.96
CA VAL A 368 8.26 2.96 6.23
C VAL A 368 7.33 3.52 7.30
N ALA A 369 6.06 3.10 7.31
CA ALA A 369 5.11 3.47 8.36
C ALA A 369 5.50 2.85 9.72
N ASP A 370 5.93 1.58 9.76
CA ASP A 370 6.45 0.92 10.96
C ASP A 370 7.71 1.63 11.49
N LEU A 371 8.56 2.10 10.60
CA LEU A 371 9.74 2.89 10.98
C LEU A 371 9.32 4.25 11.56
N ALA A 372 8.34 4.93 10.95
CA ALA A 372 7.85 6.22 11.43
C ALA A 372 7.27 6.13 12.85
N GLU A 373 6.57 5.05 13.19
CA GLU A 373 6.03 4.80 14.54
C GLU A 373 7.13 4.61 15.61
N ARG A 374 8.33 4.20 15.21
CA ARG A 374 9.50 4.05 16.11
C ARG A 374 10.30 5.34 16.27
N LEU A 375 10.04 6.33 15.43
CA LEU A 375 10.62 7.65 15.53
C LEU A 375 9.83 8.52 16.53
N PRO A 376 10.40 9.64 17.00
CA PRO A 376 9.64 10.58 17.81
C PRO A 376 8.31 10.99 17.15
N GLU A 377 7.29 11.28 17.96
CA GLU A 377 5.90 11.54 17.56
C GLU A 377 5.76 12.56 16.40
N ARG A 378 6.66 13.56 16.35
CA ARG A 378 6.69 14.53 15.25
C ARG A 378 6.87 13.93 13.84
N TYR A 379 7.28 12.67 13.74
CA TYR A 379 7.41 11.94 12.48
C TYR A 379 6.24 10.98 12.23
N GLY A 380 5.34 10.81 13.19
CA GLY A 380 4.10 10.05 13.04
C GLY A 380 3.22 10.67 11.94
N GLY A 381 2.71 9.84 11.03
CA GLY A 381 1.92 10.29 9.87
C GLY A 381 2.72 11.07 8.82
N THR A 382 4.06 11.12 8.91
CA THR A 382 4.91 11.83 7.94
C THR A 382 4.96 11.08 6.61
N GLN A 383 4.84 11.83 5.51
CA GLN A 383 4.90 11.30 4.15
C GLN A 383 6.22 10.58 3.87
N VAL A 384 6.17 9.49 3.10
CA VAL A 384 7.34 8.70 2.68
C VAL A 384 8.43 9.57 2.05
N GLN A 385 8.06 10.57 1.24
CA GLN A 385 9.02 11.47 0.62
C GLN A 385 9.81 12.30 1.65
N THR A 386 9.17 12.74 2.72
CA THR A 386 9.83 13.47 3.80
C THR A 386 10.79 12.55 4.56
N LEU A 387 10.34 11.34 4.92
CA LEU A 387 11.22 10.35 5.59
C LEU A 387 12.40 9.96 4.70
N ARG A 388 12.17 9.80 3.40
CA ARG A 388 13.24 9.53 2.42
C ARG A 388 14.31 10.62 2.44
N ARG A 389 13.92 11.89 2.35
CA ARG A 389 14.84 13.03 2.37
C ARG A 389 15.52 13.20 3.72
N THR A 390 14.80 12.93 4.81
CA THR A 390 15.33 13.12 6.17
C THR A 390 16.23 11.99 6.62
N PHE A 391 15.92 10.74 6.25
CA PHE A 391 16.57 9.58 6.83
C PHE A 391 17.20 8.62 5.80
N PHE A 392 16.56 8.32 4.66
CA PHE A 392 17.04 7.26 3.77
C PHE A 392 18.13 7.74 2.82
N ASN A 393 17.93 8.89 2.16
CA ASN A 393 18.90 9.48 1.24
C ASN A 393 19.88 10.33 2.05
N ARG A 394 20.68 9.67 2.87
CA ARG A 394 21.72 10.30 3.70
C ARG A 394 23.08 9.80 3.31
N ALA A 395 24.00 10.75 3.15
CA ALA A 395 25.39 10.46 2.90
C ALA A 395 25.99 9.68 4.07
N GLY A 396 26.96 8.84 3.75
CA GLY A 396 27.67 8.03 4.72
C GLY A 396 28.88 7.34 4.14
N GLN A 397 29.51 6.53 4.97
CA GLN A 397 30.72 5.80 4.62
C GLN A 397 30.51 4.30 4.88
N LEU A 398 30.95 3.49 3.97
CA LEU A 398 30.89 2.05 4.03
C LEU A 398 32.28 1.49 4.35
N TYR A 399 32.37 0.75 5.44
CA TYR A 399 33.57 0.01 5.80
C TYR A 399 33.27 -1.48 5.81
N CYS A 400 33.86 -2.21 4.91
CA CYS A 400 33.73 -3.65 4.84
C CYS A 400 34.95 -4.32 5.46
N THR A 401 34.78 -4.93 6.62
CA THR A 401 35.78 -5.74 7.31
C THR A 401 35.59 -7.23 7.03
N PRO A 402 36.45 -8.14 7.48
CA PRO A 402 36.20 -9.58 7.38
C PRO A 402 34.89 -10.03 8.09
N GLU A 403 34.49 -9.36 9.18
CA GLU A 403 33.40 -9.75 10.05
C GLU A 403 32.12 -9.00 9.76
N ALA A 404 32.22 -7.72 9.31
CA ALA A 404 31.08 -6.81 9.22
C ALA A 404 31.14 -5.84 8.04
N LEU A 405 29.97 -5.43 7.60
CA LEU A 405 29.75 -4.18 6.86
C LEU A 405 29.30 -3.11 7.87
N ILE A 406 30.16 -2.15 8.11
CA ILE A 406 29.86 -0.99 8.97
C ILE A 406 29.41 0.16 8.08
N VAL A 407 28.21 0.68 8.32
CA VAL A 407 27.64 1.81 7.60
C VAL A 407 27.61 3.01 8.55
N TYR A 408 28.47 3.96 8.33
CA TYR A 408 28.50 5.23 9.07
C TYR A 408 27.58 6.23 8.40
N LEU A 409 26.59 6.76 9.15
CA LEU A 409 25.80 7.90 8.70
C LEU A 409 26.57 9.20 9.00
N GLU A 410 26.73 10.07 8.01
CA GLU A 410 27.26 11.39 8.23
C GLU A 410 26.37 12.20 9.19
N PRO A 411 26.95 13.11 10.01
CA PRO A 411 26.17 13.90 10.95
C PRO A 411 25.10 14.74 10.25
N PHE A 412 23.89 14.69 10.78
CA PHE A 412 22.76 15.51 10.32
C PHE A 412 21.86 15.91 11.51
N ARG A 413 21.03 16.91 11.30
CA ARG A 413 20.23 17.54 12.35
C ARG A 413 19.36 16.56 13.14
N GLU A 414 18.72 15.62 12.45
CA GLU A 414 17.74 14.69 13.03
C GLU A 414 18.36 13.34 13.45
N GLN A 415 19.69 13.21 13.42
CA GLN A 415 20.41 11.96 13.69
C GLN A 415 20.01 11.32 15.04
N ALA A 416 19.83 12.14 16.07
CA ALA A 416 19.44 11.67 17.41
C ALA A 416 18.11 10.90 17.41
N ALA A 417 17.19 11.24 16.50
CA ALA A 417 15.91 10.55 16.36
C ALA A 417 16.07 9.10 15.84
N LEU A 418 17.16 8.79 15.13
CA LEU A 418 17.43 7.47 14.60
C LEU A 418 18.13 6.52 15.57
N LEU A 419 18.73 7.02 16.66
CA LEU A 419 19.53 6.17 17.55
C LEU A 419 18.78 4.93 18.06
N PRO A 420 17.51 5.01 18.54
CA PRO A 420 16.77 3.83 18.96
C PRO A 420 16.54 2.83 17.82
N VAL A 421 16.33 3.32 16.60
CA VAL A 421 16.11 2.48 15.40
C VAL A 421 17.42 1.79 14.99
N ILE A 422 18.55 2.51 15.01
CA ILE A 422 19.89 1.97 14.75
C ILE A 422 20.21 0.85 15.75
N ASP A 423 19.99 1.08 17.03
CA ASP A 423 20.21 0.07 18.07
C ASP A 423 19.36 -1.17 17.84
N GLN A 424 18.10 -1.00 17.45
CA GLN A 424 17.21 -2.13 17.15
C GLN A 424 17.71 -2.92 15.93
N VAL A 425 18.11 -2.23 14.83
CA VAL A 425 18.67 -2.89 13.64
C VAL A 425 19.94 -3.67 14.00
N ASN A 426 20.83 -3.09 14.80
CA ASN A 426 22.06 -3.75 15.20
C ASN A 426 21.82 -4.98 16.08
N ARG A 427 20.77 -4.98 16.94
CA ARG A 427 20.37 -6.14 17.75
C ARG A 427 19.83 -7.31 16.93
N GLN A 428 19.31 -7.07 15.74
CA GLN A 428 18.82 -8.12 14.83
C GLN A 428 19.94 -8.94 14.19
N GLU A 429 21.22 -8.52 14.34
CA GLU A 429 22.41 -9.21 13.81
C GLU A 429 22.31 -9.63 12.35
N CYS A 430 21.69 -8.77 11.53
CA CYS A 430 21.48 -9.06 10.12
C CYS A 430 22.79 -9.42 9.42
N ARG A 431 22.77 -10.50 8.64
CA ARG A 431 23.91 -10.98 7.86
C ARG A 431 23.63 -10.84 6.36
N LEU A 432 24.68 -10.52 5.61
CA LEU A 432 24.63 -10.23 4.19
C LEU A 432 25.22 -11.39 3.39
N PRO A 433 24.39 -12.29 2.82
CA PRO A 433 24.88 -13.47 2.11
C PRO A 433 25.84 -13.14 0.97
N TRP A 434 25.57 -12.07 0.23
CA TRP A 434 26.41 -11.63 -0.89
C TRP A 434 27.74 -10.98 -0.50
N LEU A 435 27.97 -10.79 0.79
CA LEU A 435 29.25 -10.37 1.36
C LEU A 435 29.90 -11.45 2.23
N GLY A 436 29.60 -12.72 1.97
CA GLY A 436 30.14 -13.83 2.75
C GLY A 436 29.61 -13.88 4.17
N ASN A 437 28.31 -13.60 4.34
CA ASN A 437 27.61 -13.61 5.65
C ASN A 437 28.11 -12.57 6.68
N ARG A 438 28.69 -11.48 6.23
CA ARG A 438 29.12 -10.39 7.11
C ARG A 438 27.93 -9.76 7.82
N ARG A 439 28.13 -9.40 9.09
CA ARG A 439 27.13 -8.72 9.88
C ARG A 439 26.96 -7.26 9.41
N LEU A 440 25.73 -6.79 9.30
CA LEU A 440 25.40 -5.36 9.13
C LEU A 440 25.53 -4.63 10.47
N VAL A 441 26.25 -3.53 10.51
CA VAL A 441 26.37 -2.62 11.66
C VAL A 441 26.10 -1.20 11.18
N LEU A 442 25.10 -0.56 11.74
CA LEU A 442 24.82 0.85 11.51
C LEU A 442 25.44 1.67 12.66
N SER A 443 26.12 2.75 12.33
CA SER A 443 26.71 3.64 13.31
C SER A 443 26.54 5.09 12.91
N PRO A 444 26.14 5.98 13.83
CA PRO A 444 26.27 7.41 13.60
C PRO A 444 27.76 7.77 13.55
N SER A 445 28.18 8.60 12.61
CA SER A 445 29.53 9.16 12.63
C SER A 445 29.73 9.96 13.92
N PRO A 446 30.88 9.81 14.58
CA PRO A 446 31.21 10.63 15.74
C PRO A 446 31.15 12.09 15.32
N THR A 447 30.37 12.90 16.05
CA THR A 447 30.37 14.36 15.86
C THR A 447 31.77 14.90 16.12
N ALA A 448 32.16 16.00 15.48
CA ALA A 448 33.48 16.59 15.64
C ALA A 448 33.89 16.85 17.12
N ARG A 449 32.90 16.96 18.03
CA ARG A 449 33.11 17.07 19.50
C ARG A 449 33.52 15.73 20.16
N SER A 450 33.19 14.57 19.59
CA SER A 450 33.62 13.28 20.13
C SER A 450 34.97 12.81 19.64
N ARG A 451 35.62 13.55 18.69
CA ARG A 451 37.00 13.31 18.26
C ARG A 451 38.08 13.66 19.30
N ALA A 452 37.70 14.25 20.43
CA ALA A 452 38.63 14.65 21.49
C ALA A 452 38.85 13.60 22.59
N GLY A 453 38.31 12.36 22.44
CA GLY A 453 38.57 11.26 23.37
C GLY A 453 39.06 10.01 22.63
N PRO A 454 40.01 9.24 23.17
CA PRO A 454 40.40 7.97 22.59
C PRO A 454 39.26 7.00 22.73
N SER A 455 38.44 6.86 21.70
CA SER A 455 37.47 5.78 21.67
C SER A 455 38.23 4.47 21.49
N SER A 456 38.11 3.62 22.46
CA SER A 456 38.58 2.25 22.50
C SER A 456 37.84 1.30 21.54
N LEU A 457 37.75 1.70 20.30
CA LEU A 457 37.54 0.78 19.18
C LEU A 457 38.92 0.64 18.48
N ASN A 458 39.77 -0.17 19.08
CA ASN A 458 40.93 -0.72 18.41
C ASN A 458 40.43 -1.59 17.25
N ILE A 459 40.28 -1.00 16.08
CA ILE A 459 39.96 -1.69 14.81
C ILE A 459 41.25 -2.21 14.14
N TYR A 460 42.40 -2.02 14.79
CA TYR A 460 43.70 -2.52 14.33
C TYR A 460 44.32 -3.41 15.41
N ASN A 461 44.01 -4.69 15.32
CA ASN A 461 44.94 -5.81 15.56
C ASN A 461 44.35 -7.09 14.93
#